data_6844e852140e0b262e34352b888accd1
#
_entry.id   6844e852140e0b262e34352b888accd1
#
_cell.length_a   1.000
_cell.length_b   1.000
_cell.length_c   1.000
_cell.angle_alpha   90.00
_cell.angle_beta   90.00
_cell.angle_gamma   90.00
#
_symmetry.space_group_name_H-M   'P 1'
#
loop_
_entity.id
_entity.type
_entity.pdbx_description
1 polymer ?
#
loop_
_entity_poly.entity_id
_entity_poly.type
_entity_poly.pdbx_seq_one_letter_code
_entity_poly.pdbx_strand_id
1 'polypeptide(L)'
;MKKLLLTLLSAMAMLPSIASNNVAPWGWATCADESGTAYTLSGGNFSDAKTATLQALGAGQSDDKQIKLAIAQNDIIIFDGSNGDFTIEEVMKISSTKNKTLIGINNARLCTKFYLTDEDNAYLKSQKLDGLSSTDQYTGTLPDGTTLTCDKRAFFTKKAMMELQYQKTGVYSLPNKAGIFHIETSSENIIIRNLSLIGPGSVDIDGVDLITNQGQHVWIDHCTFVDSQDGALDSKVCDWATYTFNHFYYTSRSYSHAYTCGCGWADGTMMLHLTFADNLWGEGCMRRLPQCGDCYVHLVNNYHNCPGNSVGMTINDNCKALVEYNYAAAGVNAPLTGSGSGRYVTARGNNFTASSVGTEVTVPYQYTAIAAADVPATLTGAEGAGATLGNDATYILSTIPTVTRQSGGNTVYVMTKEDAHIGGSITEIDGITVTFDPSITDWRSGGTGSNARTVDDVDLTGYYTQSDQNNGAPIILETTQAGTLSIFFGGGISTGKSINMKEGENGLTGKVLSSNEEIASGSKPSKDISAWDAIIYTLEANKTYKFYVGGTKWRLAAIRYVSDPSGVSTLQSDALPHSATIYNLQGQKVATPQQGGIYIINHKKVIMK
;
A
#
# COMPACT_ATOMS: atom_id res chain seq x y z
N MET A 1 46.05 -50.78 -44.25
CA MET A 1 45.82 -49.36 -43.87
C MET A 1 44.48 -49.27 -43.19
N LYS A 2 44.48 -49.29 -41.85
CA LYS A 2 43.25 -49.18 -41.01
C LYS A 2 43.04 -47.68 -40.73
N LYS A 3 41.89 -47.15 -41.16
CA LYS A 3 41.47 -45.79 -40.78
C LYS A 3 40.92 -45.81 -39.37
N LEU A 4 41.58 -45.12 -38.49
CA LEU A 4 41.12 -44.87 -37.14
C LEU A 4 40.09 -43.71 -37.18
N LEU A 5 38.81 -44.01 -36.84
CA LEU A 5 37.75 -43.02 -36.72
C LEU A 5 37.77 -42.51 -35.29
N LEU A 6 38.24 -41.27 -35.10
CA LEU A 6 38.26 -40.59 -33.82
C LEU A 6 36.87 -39.96 -33.61
N THR A 7 36.05 -40.54 -32.75
CA THR A 7 34.75 -39.98 -32.32
C THR A 7 35.02 -38.99 -31.18
N LEU A 8 34.96 -37.69 -31.45
CA LEU A 8 34.93 -36.65 -30.43
C LEU A 8 33.55 -36.68 -29.75
N LEU A 9 33.47 -37.23 -28.57
CA LEU A 9 32.32 -37.02 -27.68
C LEU A 9 32.51 -35.64 -27.05
N SER A 10 31.78 -34.64 -27.53
CA SER A 10 31.62 -33.37 -26.84
C SER A 10 30.74 -33.61 -25.60
N ALA A 11 31.39 -33.73 -24.46
CA ALA A 11 30.70 -33.58 -23.18
C ALA A 11 30.21 -32.14 -23.06
N MET A 12 28.97 -31.88 -23.45
CA MET A 12 28.26 -30.69 -23.01
C MET A 12 28.14 -30.82 -21.49
N ALA A 13 28.98 -30.08 -20.77
CA ALA A 13 28.72 -29.84 -19.35
C ALA A 13 27.36 -29.12 -19.29
N MET A 14 26.33 -29.83 -18.81
CA MET A 14 25.12 -29.18 -18.36
C MET A 14 25.52 -28.26 -17.21
N LEU A 15 25.60 -26.97 -17.47
CA LEU A 15 25.61 -25.98 -16.41
C LEU A 15 24.32 -26.22 -15.62
N PRO A 16 24.39 -26.36 -14.28
CA PRO A 16 23.17 -26.40 -13.51
C PRO A 16 22.36 -25.17 -13.85
N SER A 17 21.11 -25.36 -14.26
CA SER A 17 20.18 -24.24 -14.38
C SER A 17 20.10 -23.62 -12.99
N ILE A 18 20.62 -22.42 -12.82
CA ILE A 18 20.41 -21.64 -11.60
C ILE A 18 18.88 -21.45 -11.55
N ALA A 19 18.25 -22.00 -10.50
CA ALA A 19 16.83 -21.80 -10.31
C ALA A 19 16.58 -20.29 -10.19
N SER A 20 15.62 -19.77 -10.94
CA SER A 20 15.23 -18.36 -10.86
C SER A 20 14.67 -18.07 -9.46
N ASN A 21 15.10 -16.98 -8.85
CA ASN A 21 14.54 -16.46 -7.60
C ASN A 21 13.34 -15.53 -7.84
N ASN A 22 12.94 -15.33 -9.09
CA ASN A 22 11.68 -14.66 -9.43
C ASN A 22 10.50 -15.57 -9.07
N VAL A 23 10.08 -15.54 -7.82
CA VAL A 23 9.05 -16.40 -7.25
C VAL A 23 7.68 -15.72 -7.22
N ALA A 24 6.62 -16.53 -7.17
CA ALA A 24 5.27 -16.03 -6.91
C ALA A 24 5.12 -15.59 -5.44
N PRO A 25 4.18 -14.69 -5.11
CA PRO A 25 3.91 -14.33 -3.73
C PRO A 25 3.47 -15.53 -2.90
N TRP A 26 3.94 -15.61 -1.66
CA TRP A 26 3.62 -16.65 -0.70
C TRP A 26 3.68 -16.12 0.73
N GLY A 27 3.55 -16.97 1.73
CA GLY A 27 3.64 -16.57 3.11
C GLY A 27 2.34 -15.95 3.65
N TRP A 28 2.44 -15.21 4.74
CA TRP A 28 1.27 -14.63 5.37
C TRP A 28 0.49 -13.69 4.45
N ALA A 29 1.14 -12.97 3.53
CA ALA A 29 0.45 -12.08 2.58
C ALA A 29 -0.57 -12.81 1.69
N THR A 30 -0.45 -14.14 1.56
CA THR A 30 -1.38 -14.98 0.78
C THR A 30 -2.36 -15.79 1.64
N CYS A 31 -2.52 -15.43 2.92
CA CYS A 31 -3.47 -16.04 3.83
C CYS A 31 -4.58 -15.04 4.20
N ALA A 32 -5.82 -15.46 4.15
CA ALA A 32 -6.97 -14.66 4.60
C ALA A 32 -7.24 -14.80 6.12
N ASP A 33 -6.67 -15.84 6.76
CA ASP A 33 -6.82 -16.11 8.19
C ASP A 33 -5.68 -17.00 8.73
N GLU A 34 -5.62 -17.19 10.06
CA GLU A 34 -4.62 -18.04 10.73
C GLU A 34 -4.75 -19.53 10.38
N SER A 35 -5.84 -19.99 9.77
CA SER A 35 -5.98 -21.38 9.31
C SER A 35 -5.33 -21.62 7.95
N GLY A 36 -4.89 -20.58 7.27
CA GLY A 36 -4.27 -20.63 5.95
C GLY A 36 -5.28 -20.66 4.80
N THR A 37 -6.49 -20.15 5.00
CA THR A 37 -7.40 -19.89 3.89
C THR A 37 -6.70 -19.02 2.86
N ALA A 38 -6.70 -19.45 1.60
CA ALA A 38 -5.94 -18.80 0.54
C ALA A 38 -6.49 -17.40 0.22
N TYR A 39 -5.59 -16.42 0.13
CA TYR A 39 -5.84 -15.09 -0.41
C TYR A 39 -5.04 -14.91 -1.71
N THR A 40 -5.66 -14.42 -2.77
CA THR A 40 -4.99 -14.17 -4.04
C THR A 40 -4.33 -12.80 -4.02
N LEU A 41 -3.04 -12.76 -3.74
CA LEU A 41 -2.23 -11.54 -3.79
C LEU A 41 -1.81 -11.27 -5.24
N SER A 42 -2.51 -10.37 -5.90
CA SER A 42 -2.29 -10.01 -7.32
C SER A 42 -1.77 -8.59 -7.51
N GLY A 43 -1.79 -7.76 -6.45
CA GLY A 43 -1.55 -6.32 -6.63
C GLY A 43 -2.46 -5.75 -7.70
N GLY A 44 -1.89 -4.90 -8.54
CA GLY A 44 -2.57 -4.33 -9.72
C GLY A 44 -2.54 -5.19 -10.97
N ASN A 45 -2.16 -6.48 -10.90
CA ASN A 45 -1.96 -7.31 -12.09
C ASN A 45 -3.31 -7.89 -12.61
N PHE A 46 -4.15 -7.01 -13.14
CA PHE A 46 -5.39 -7.36 -13.79
C PHE A 46 -5.19 -7.68 -15.27
N SER A 47 -6.10 -8.47 -15.86
CA SER A 47 -6.12 -8.74 -17.32
C SER A 47 -6.31 -7.46 -18.17
N ASP A 48 -6.88 -6.42 -17.57
CA ASP A 48 -7.12 -5.08 -18.15
C ASP A 48 -6.34 -3.98 -17.41
N ALA A 49 -5.23 -4.32 -16.75
CA ALA A 49 -4.46 -3.40 -15.90
C ALA A 49 -4.03 -2.13 -16.63
N LYS A 50 -4.31 -0.98 -16.03
CA LYS A 50 -3.75 0.30 -16.46
C LYS A 50 -2.31 0.40 -15.96
N THR A 51 -1.38 0.69 -16.86
CA THR A 51 0.05 0.76 -16.53
C THR A 51 0.61 2.14 -16.87
N ALA A 52 1.34 2.73 -15.93
CA ALA A 52 2.17 3.90 -16.17
C ALA A 52 3.65 3.53 -16.05
N THR A 53 4.47 4.02 -16.99
CA THR A 53 5.94 3.99 -16.88
C THR A 53 6.43 5.40 -16.61
N LEU A 54 7.15 5.58 -15.50
CA LEU A 54 7.70 6.84 -15.06
C LEU A 54 9.21 6.88 -15.30
N GLN A 55 9.72 8.04 -15.67
CA GLN A 55 11.14 8.37 -15.70
C GLN A 55 11.40 9.57 -14.81
N ALA A 56 12.57 9.61 -14.16
CA ALA A 56 12.96 10.73 -13.34
C ALA A 56 12.95 12.05 -14.10
N LEU A 57 12.43 13.11 -13.49
CA LEU A 57 12.39 14.46 -14.08
C LEU A 57 13.77 15.10 -14.21
N GLY A 58 14.77 14.54 -13.51
CA GLY A 58 16.16 14.99 -13.58
C GLY A 58 16.57 15.91 -12.43
N ALA A 59 17.83 16.31 -12.43
CA ALA A 59 18.45 17.00 -11.31
C ALA A 59 17.69 18.26 -10.86
N GLY A 60 17.44 18.36 -9.56
CA GLY A 60 16.79 19.51 -8.91
C GLY A 60 15.26 19.53 -8.97
N GLN A 61 14.63 18.59 -9.66
CA GLN A 61 13.18 18.46 -9.70
C GLN A 61 12.71 17.34 -8.75
N SER A 62 11.56 17.54 -8.09
CA SER A 62 10.91 16.51 -7.30
C SER A 62 10.01 15.66 -8.21
N ASP A 63 10.07 14.35 -8.02
CA ASP A 63 9.23 13.38 -8.74
C ASP A 63 7.90 13.10 -8.02
N ASP A 64 7.68 13.66 -6.83
CA ASP A 64 6.54 13.36 -5.96
C ASP A 64 5.20 13.49 -6.69
N LYS A 65 5.01 14.58 -7.46
CA LYS A 65 3.73 14.84 -8.13
C LYS A 65 3.41 13.78 -9.18
N GLN A 66 4.38 13.42 -10.04
CA GLN A 66 4.14 12.40 -11.07
C GLN A 66 3.90 11.03 -10.45
N ILE A 67 4.59 10.69 -9.35
CA ILE A 67 4.43 9.40 -8.67
C ILE A 67 3.06 9.32 -7.98
N LYS A 68 2.66 10.37 -7.24
CA LYS A 68 1.33 10.45 -6.62
C LYS A 68 0.22 10.30 -7.66
N LEU A 69 0.36 10.97 -8.80
CA LEU A 69 -0.62 10.90 -9.90
C LEU A 69 -0.66 9.48 -10.51
N ALA A 70 0.49 8.85 -10.75
CA ALA A 70 0.56 7.50 -11.29
C ALA A 70 -0.07 6.48 -10.34
N ILE A 71 0.20 6.56 -9.04
CA ILE A 71 -0.42 5.69 -8.02
C ILE A 71 -1.94 5.87 -8.01
N ALA A 72 -2.42 7.10 -8.13
CA ALA A 72 -3.85 7.38 -8.15
C ALA A 72 -4.57 6.81 -9.38
N GLN A 73 -3.95 6.84 -10.56
CA GLN A 73 -4.62 6.59 -11.84
C GLN A 73 -4.34 5.22 -12.46
N ASN A 74 -3.34 4.47 -11.97
CA ASN A 74 -2.91 3.23 -12.60
C ASN A 74 -2.86 2.08 -11.60
N ASP A 75 -3.01 0.87 -12.11
CA ASP A 75 -2.91 -0.36 -11.35
C ASP A 75 -1.44 -0.80 -11.18
N ILE A 76 -0.66 -0.64 -12.25
CA ILE A 76 0.77 -0.97 -12.28
C ILE A 76 1.58 0.30 -12.55
N ILE A 77 2.54 0.58 -11.69
CA ILE A 77 3.46 1.70 -11.81
C ILE A 77 4.87 1.13 -12.02
N ILE A 78 5.48 1.45 -13.15
CA ILE A 78 6.82 1.04 -13.51
C ILE A 78 7.75 2.24 -13.37
N PHE A 79 8.73 2.15 -12.47
CA PHE A 79 9.81 3.12 -12.35
C PHE A 79 10.95 2.71 -13.27
N ASP A 80 11.24 3.51 -14.27
CA ASP A 80 12.33 3.29 -15.22
C ASP A 80 13.53 4.17 -14.84
N GLY A 81 14.59 3.55 -14.33
CA GLY A 81 15.83 4.22 -13.91
C GLY A 81 16.73 4.67 -15.05
N SER A 82 16.36 4.46 -16.33
CA SER A 82 17.20 4.82 -17.47
C SER A 82 17.52 6.32 -17.58
N ASN A 83 16.69 7.18 -16.98
CA ASN A 83 16.89 8.64 -16.95
C ASN A 83 17.49 9.13 -15.61
N GLY A 84 18.01 8.24 -14.77
CA GLY A 84 18.61 8.56 -13.48
C GLY A 84 17.70 8.30 -12.27
N ASP A 85 18.10 8.86 -11.14
CA ASP A 85 17.43 8.64 -9.86
C ASP A 85 16.19 9.52 -9.70
N PHE A 86 15.11 8.95 -9.18
CA PHE A 86 13.92 9.69 -8.76
C PHE A 86 14.21 10.46 -7.46
N THR A 87 13.85 11.73 -7.41
CA THR A 87 14.04 12.60 -6.24
C THR A 87 12.75 12.72 -5.44
N ILE A 88 12.77 12.26 -4.19
CA ILE A 88 11.64 12.23 -3.26
C ILE A 88 11.82 13.32 -2.20
N GLU A 89 10.93 14.30 -2.15
CA GLU A 89 10.94 15.38 -1.15
C GLU A 89 10.03 15.07 0.04
N GLU A 90 8.90 14.40 -0.20
CA GLU A 90 7.90 14.08 0.82
C GLU A 90 7.60 12.58 0.80
N VAL A 91 7.30 12.03 1.98
CA VAL A 91 6.83 10.65 2.10
C VAL A 91 5.53 10.47 1.32
N MET A 92 5.54 9.56 0.35
CA MET A 92 4.37 9.27 -0.47
C MET A 92 3.42 8.33 0.25
N LYS A 93 2.22 8.81 0.51
CA LYS A 93 1.17 8.04 1.14
C LYS A 93 0.46 7.18 0.09
N ILE A 94 0.34 5.90 0.38
CA ILE A 94 -0.54 4.97 -0.32
C ILE A 94 -1.76 4.79 0.57
N SER A 95 -2.80 5.61 0.34
CA SER A 95 -3.98 5.71 1.21
C SER A 95 -5.23 5.28 0.49
N SER A 96 -6.12 4.57 1.17
CA SER A 96 -7.41 4.12 0.64
C SER A 96 -7.31 3.44 -0.73
N THR A 97 -6.19 2.76 -0.95
CA THR A 97 -5.80 2.21 -2.24
C THR A 97 -5.78 0.70 -2.17
N LYS A 98 -6.47 0.07 -3.11
CA LYS A 98 -6.46 -1.38 -3.28
C LYS A 98 -5.84 -1.76 -4.60
N ASN A 99 -5.18 -2.94 -4.61
CA ASN A 99 -4.71 -3.57 -5.85
C ASN A 99 -3.69 -2.72 -6.63
N LYS A 100 -2.52 -2.47 -6.04
CA LYS A 100 -1.42 -1.74 -6.71
C LYS A 100 -0.16 -2.58 -6.80
N THR A 101 0.53 -2.45 -7.93
CA THR A 101 1.85 -3.02 -8.13
C THR A 101 2.83 -1.92 -8.55
N LEU A 102 3.89 -1.74 -7.78
CA LEU A 102 4.98 -0.81 -8.05
C LEU A 102 6.24 -1.62 -8.33
N ILE A 103 6.83 -1.47 -9.52
CA ILE A 103 8.05 -2.20 -9.89
C ILE A 103 9.13 -1.27 -10.43
N GLY A 104 10.40 -1.68 -10.25
CA GLY A 104 11.55 -1.00 -10.85
C GLY A 104 12.13 -1.76 -12.03
N ILE A 105 12.56 -1.04 -13.05
CA ILE A 105 13.39 -1.55 -14.16
C ILE A 105 14.59 -0.61 -14.35
N ASN A 106 15.60 -1.07 -15.08
CA ASN A 106 16.80 -0.27 -15.36
C ASN A 106 17.45 0.31 -14.10
N ASN A 107 17.53 -0.52 -13.05
CA ASN A 107 18.12 -0.12 -11.77
C ASN A 107 17.46 1.13 -11.16
N ALA A 108 16.13 1.17 -11.16
CA ALA A 108 15.35 2.29 -10.65
C ALA A 108 15.65 2.56 -9.17
N ARG A 109 16.02 3.80 -8.86
CA ARG A 109 16.37 4.28 -7.53
C ARG A 109 15.49 5.44 -7.13
N LEU A 110 14.81 5.31 -5.99
CA LEU A 110 14.04 6.38 -5.36
C LEU A 110 14.90 6.93 -4.22
N CYS A 111 15.36 8.16 -4.37
CA CYS A 111 16.32 8.77 -3.45
C CYS A 111 15.67 9.93 -2.70
N THR A 112 15.81 9.99 -1.38
CA THR A 112 15.37 11.15 -0.62
C THR A 112 16.18 12.39 -1.02
N LYS A 113 15.51 13.54 -1.20
CA LYS A 113 16.17 14.81 -1.54
C LYS A 113 17.14 15.26 -0.44
N PHE A 114 16.73 15.12 0.81
CA PHE A 114 17.64 15.32 1.94
C PHE A 114 18.57 14.12 2.10
N TYR A 115 19.87 14.36 2.27
CA TYR A 115 20.86 13.35 2.59
C TYR A 115 22.02 13.95 3.39
N LEU A 116 22.71 13.09 4.15
CA LEU A 116 23.93 13.44 4.89
C LEU A 116 25.16 13.16 4.01
N THR A 117 26.08 14.11 3.99
CA THR A 117 27.41 13.92 3.36
C THR A 117 28.39 13.31 4.34
N ASP A 118 29.58 12.93 3.86
CA ASP A 118 30.66 12.46 4.76
C ASP A 118 31.11 13.55 5.73
N GLU A 119 31.12 14.82 5.32
CA GLU A 119 31.39 15.97 6.17
C GLU A 119 30.32 16.15 7.25
N ASP A 120 29.04 16.01 6.88
CA ASP A 120 27.93 16.05 7.83
C ASP A 120 28.10 14.97 8.90
N ASN A 121 28.43 13.75 8.49
CA ASN A 121 28.67 12.65 9.41
C ASN A 121 29.91 12.85 10.28
N ALA A 122 30.97 13.41 9.73
CA ALA A 122 32.15 13.78 10.52
C ALA A 122 31.80 14.82 11.60
N TYR A 123 30.98 15.81 11.26
CA TYR A 123 30.46 16.79 12.22
C TYR A 123 29.62 16.11 13.30
N LEU A 124 28.62 15.29 12.93
CA LEU A 124 27.76 14.59 13.91
C LEU A 124 28.57 13.68 14.85
N LYS A 125 29.54 12.95 14.32
CA LYS A 125 30.46 12.13 15.13
C LYS A 125 31.26 12.96 16.12
N SER A 126 31.68 14.19 15.74
CA SER A 126 32.40 15.10 16.63
C SER A 126 31.57 15.56 17.83
N GLN A 127 30.25 15.54 17.73
CA GLN A 127 29.30 15.89 18.79
C GLN A 127 29.18 14.82 19.88
N LYS A 128 29.72 13.61 19.67
CA LYS A 128 29.70 12.47 20.61
C LYS A 128 28.30 12.13 21.15
N LEU A 129 27.29 12.19 20.29
CA LEU A 129 25.89 12.02 20.65
C LEU A 129 25.59 10.62 21.22
N ASP A 130 26.34 9.60 20.76
CA ASP A 130 26.18 8.20 21.24
C ASP A 130 26.47 8.02 22.72
N GLY A 131 27.30 8.89 23.29
CA GLY A 131 27.60 8.89 24.73
C GLY A 131 26.52 9.50 25.61
N LEU A 132 25.46 10.04 25.00
CA LEU A 132 24.36 10.66 25.73
C LEU A 132 23.28 9.63 26.08
N SER A 133 22.62 9.84 27.22
CA SER A 133 21.51 8.98 27.66
C SER A 133 20.30 9.12 26.73
N SER A 134 19.73 7.97 26.34
CA SER A 134 18.47 7.86 25.59
C SER A 134 17.24 7.66 26.49
N THR A 135 17.41 7.76 27.80
CA THR A 135 16.33 7.58 28.80
C THR A 135 16.16 8.76 29.72
N ASP A 136 17.27 9.52 30.00
CA ASP A 136 17.21 10.69 30.87
C ASP A 136 16.48 11.83 30.17
N GLN A 137 15.40 12.32 30.77
CA GLN A 137 14.66 13.45 30.24
C GLN A 137 15.48 14.76 30.35
N TYR A 138 15.45 15.55 29.34
CA TYR A 138 16.11 16.84 29.25
C TYR A 138 15.13 17.88 28.68
N THR A 139 15.08 19.04 29.32
CA THR A 139 14.31 20.21 28.84
C THR A 139 15.27 21.31 28.47
N GLY A 140 15.17 21.82 27.25
CA GLY A 140 16.03 22.91 26.77
C GLY A 140 15.39 23.66 25.61
N THR A 141 16.05 24.76 25.20
CA THR A 141 15.63 25.55 24.05
C THR A 141 16.53 25.22 22.86
N LEU A 142 15.94 24.84 21.74
CA LEU A 142 16.61 24.60 20.47
C LEU A 142 17.03 25.93 19.80
N PRO A 143 17.96 25.90 18.83
CA PRO A 143 18.44 27.08 18.14
C PRO A 143 17.36 27.91 17.42
N ASP A 144 16.24 27.31 17.03
CA ASP A 144 15.09 27.99 16.44
C ASP A 144 14.16 28.68 17.46
N GLY A 145 14.50 28.59 18.76
CA GLY A 145 13.71 29.14 19.86
C GLY A 145 12.67 28.17 20.45
N THR A 146 12.49 27.00 19.88
CA THR A 146 11.54 25.98 20.38
C THR A 146 12.02 25.38 21.68
N THR A 147 11.19 25.38 22.73
CA THR A 147 11.46 24.64 23.97
C THR A 147 10.92 23.21 23.86
N LEU A 148 11.79 22.22 24.07
CA LEU A 148 11.48 20.82 23.92
C LEU A 148 11.89 20.04 25.17
N THR A 149 11.05 19.09 25.59
CA THR A 149 11.35 18.07 26.59
C THR A 149 11.34 16.71 25.93
N CYS A 150 12.49 16.05 25.88
CA CYS A 150 12.65 14.70 25.34
C CYS A 150 13.86 14.04 25.99
N ASP A 151 14.22 12.82 25.61
CA ASP A 151 15.47 12.23 26.08
C ASP A 151 16.68 13.08 25.64
N LYS A 152 17.75 12.99 26.45
CA LYS A 152 18.92 13.86 26.30
C LYS A 152 19.63 13.66 24.95
N ARG A 153 19.72 12.43 24.45
CA ARG A 153 20.33 12.14 23.15
C ARG A 153 19.52 12.79 22.03
N ALA A 154 18.20 12.56 21.99
CA ALA A 154 17.30 13.14 20.97
C ALA A 154 17.38 14.65 20.94
N PHE A 155 17.40 15.32 22.13
CA PHE A 155 17.51 16.78 22.19
C PHE A 155 18.80 17.28 21.52
N PHE A 156 19.96 16.72 21.90
CA PHE A 156 21.23 17.18 21.35
C PHE A 156 21.44 16.76 19.90
N THR A 157 20.84 15.64 19.45
CA THR A 157 20.82 15.25 18.04
C THR A 157 20.03 16.29 17.22
N LYS A 158 18.83 16.68 17.65
CA LYS A 158 18.06 17.73 17.00
C LYS A 158 18.81 19.06 16.95
N LYS A 159 19.45 19.44 18.07
CA LYS A 159 20.27 20.66 18.11
C LYS A 159 21.41 20.60 17.09
N ALA A 160 22.17 19.51 17.03
CA ALA A 160 23.28 19.34 16.09
C ALA A 160 22.79 19.37 14.62
N MET A 161 21.64 18.76 14.34
CA MET A 161 21.05 18.79 13.02
C MET A 161 20.57 20.19 12.60
N MET A 162 20.03 20.98 13.52
CA MET A 162 19.67 22.38 13.25
C MET A 162 20.91 23.25 12.98
N GLU A 163 22.00 23.05 13.74
CA GLU A 163 23.28 23.73 13.49
C GLU A 163 23.82 23.38 12.10
N LEU A 164 23.76 22.10 11.73
CA LEU A 164 24.18 21.63 10.43
C LEU A 164 23.34 22.23 9.31
N GLN A 165 22.03 22.27 9.48
CA GLN A 165 21.11 22.89 8.53
C GLN A 165 21.36 24.39 8.39
N TYR A 166 21.62 25.09 9.50
CA TYR A 166 21.97 26.52 9.47
C TYR A 166 23.25 26.79 8.66
N GLN A 167 24.28 25.95 8.81
CA GLN A 167 25.52 26.06 8.00
C GLN A 167 25.24 25.94 6.50
N LYS A 168 24.24 25.14 6.10
CA LYS A 168 23.88 24.92 4.70
C LYS A 168 22.93 25.97 4.14
N THR A 169 22.01 26.49 4.94
CA THR A 169 20.86 27.29 4.46
C THR A 169 20.76 28.67 5.08
N GLY A 170 21.49 28.95 6.17
CA GLY A 170 21.33 30.15 6.96
C GLY A 170 20.09 30.21 7.85
N VAL A 171 19.36 29.10 7.98
CA VAL A 171 18.13 28.98 8.78
C VAL A 171 18.22 27.82 9.75
N TYR A 172 17.90 28.08 11.03
CA TYR A 172 17.76 27.01 12.02
C TYR A 172 16.45 26.28 11.80
N SER A 173 16.52 25.08 11.26
CA SER A 173 15.37 24.19 11.08
C SER A 173 15.83 22.74 11.16
N LEU A 174 14.94 21.84 11.50
CA LEU A 174 15.19 20.43 11.25
C LEU A 174 15.02 20.16 9.76
N PRO A 175 15.81 19.25 9.16
CA PRO A 175 15.57 18.80 7.81
C PRO A 175 14.20 18.13 7.73
N ASN A 176 13.60 18.13 6.56
CA ASN A 176 12.36 17.41 6.32
C ASN A 176 12.52 15.92 6.67
N LYS A 177 11.46 15.34 7.19
CA LYS A 177 11.39 13.90 7.42
C LYS A 177 11.58 13.18 6.09
N ALA A 178 12.54 12.27 6.04
CA ALA A 178 12.98 11.65 4.79
C ALA A 178 12.68 10.15 4.77
N GLY A 179 11.52 9.79 4.24
CA GLY A 179 11.10 8.44 3.90
C GLY A 179 10.59 8.40 2.46
N ILE A 180 10.15 7.23 1.98
CA ILE A 180 9.69 7.08 0.59
C ILE A 180 8.23 6.71 0.52
N PHE A 181 7.81 5.61 1.14
CA PHE A 181 6.42 5.18 1.12
C PHE A 181 5.84 5.01 2.52
N HIS A 182 4.61 5.45 2.69
CA HIS A 182 3.77 5.10 3.82
C HIS A 182 2.50 4.41 3.29
N ILE A 183 2.42 3.09 3.47
CA ILE A 183 1.23 2.30 3.13
C ILE A 183 0.28 2.40 4.33
N GLU A 184 -0.83 3.12 4.17
CA GLU A 184 -1.76 3.39 5.27
C GLU A 184 -2.73 2.22 5.53
N THR A 185 -3.35 2.19 6.70
CA THR A 185 -4.24 1.11 7.18
C THR A 185 -5.43 0.80 6.27
N SER A 186 -5.83 1.76 5.45
CA SER A 186 -6.91 1.61 4.47
C SER A 186 -6.46 0.96 3.15
N SER A 187 -5.18 0.60 3.01
CA SER A 187 -4.64 0.03 1.77
C SER A 187 -4.50 -1.47 1.86
N GLU A 188 -4.76 -2.16 0.75
CA GLU A 188 -4.80 -3.62 0.67
C GLU A 188 -4.32 -4.12 -0.69
N ASN A 189 -3.72 -5.32 -0.72
CA ASN A 189 -3.24 -5.97 -1.94
C ASN A 189 -2.20 -5.14 -2.69
N ILE A 190 -1.12 -4.78 -1.98
CA ILE A 190 -0.05 -3.92 -2.50
C ILE A 190 1.22 -4.75 -2.72
N ILE A 191 1.81 -4.60 -3.90
CA ILE A 191 3.07 -5.25 -4.29
C ILE A 191 4.10 -4.17 -4.63
N ILE A 192 5.29 -4.26 -4.02
CA ILE A 192 6.45 -3.41 -4.35
C ILE A 192 7.63 -4.33 -4.66
N ARG A 193 8.17 -4.26 -5.88
CA ARG A 193 9.23 -5.17 -6.34
C ARG A 193 10.35 -4.45 -7.09
N ASN A 194 11.57 -4.99 -6.94
CA ASN A 194 12.75 -4.65 -7.75
C ASN A 194 13.08 -3.15 -7.75
N LEU A 195 12.90 -2.48 -6.61
CA LEU A 195 13.19 -1.06 -6.40
C LEU A 195 14.35 -0.86 -5.42
N SER A 196 15.20 0.13 -5.69
CA SER A 196 16.18 0.60 -4.72
C SER A 196 15.68 1.87 -4.03
N LEU A 197 15.59 1.83 -2.71
CA LEU A 197 15.10 2.90 -1.85
C LEU A 197 16.27 3.46 -1.05
N ILE A 198 16.64 4.71 -1.34
CA ILE A 198 17.86 5.34 -0.83
C ILE A 198 17.50 6.48 0.12
N GLY A 199 17.82 6.30 1.38
CA GLY A 199 17.57 7.27 2.43
C GLY A 199 18.70 8.28 2.62
N PRO A 200 18.55 9.17 3.61
CA PRO A 200 19.47 10.28 3.85
C PRO A 200 20.72 9.88 4.63
N GLY A 201 20.77 8.69 5.19
CA GLY A 201 21.72 8.30 6.24
C GLY A 201 21.04 8.28 7.61
N SER A 202 21.39 7.30 8.44
CA SER A 202 20.71 7.11 9.71
C SER A 202 21.10 8.17 10.73
N VAL A 203 20.12 8.90 11.21
CA VAL A 203 20.23 9.81 12.33
C VAL A 203 18.84 9.96 12.95
N ASP A 204 18.72 9.68 14.23
CA ASP A 204 17.43 9.73 14.93
C ASP A 204 17.04 11.16 15.28
N ILE A 205 16.14 11.75 14.48
CA ILE A 205 15.58 13.10 14.64
C ILE A 205 14.04 13.13 14.59
N ASP A 206 13.35 12.17 15.16
CA ASP A 206 11.94 11.84 14.92
C ASP A 206 11.73 11.22 13.55
N GLY A 207 12.41 10.12 13.32
CA GLY A 207 12.62 9.50 12.04
C GLY A 207 11.36 9.14 11.27
N VAL A 208 11.59 8.94 9.98
CA VAL A 208 10.65 8.33 9.07
C VAL A 208 11.35 7.14 8.43
N ASP A 209 10.65 6.03 8.35
CA ASP A 209 11.13 4.82 7.70
C ASP A 209 11.17 5.02 6.17
N LEU A 210 12.03 4.28 5.47
CA LEU A 210 11.95 4.26 4.00
C LEU A 210 10.61 3.72 3.53
N ILE A 211 10.14 2.63 4.17
CA ILE A 211 8.75 2.20 4.08
C ILE A 211 8.18 2.00 5.47
N THR A 212 7.09 2.68 5.79
CA THR A 212 6.21 2.33 6.90
C THR A 212 5.02 1.55 6.33
N ASN A 213 4.89 0.28 6.70
CA ASN A 213 3.77 -0.55 6.29
C ASN A 213 2.70 -0.63 7.38
N GLN A 214 1.50 -0.15 7.07
CA GLN A 214 0.28 -0.30 7.87
C GLN A 214 -0.85 -0.95 7.05
N GLY A 215 -0.59 -1.36 5.81
CA GLY A 215 -1.56 -1.97 4.91
C GLY A 215 -1.81 -3.44 5.19
N GLN A 216 -2.77 -4.01 4.48
CA GLN A 216 -3.13 -5.42 4.54
C GLN A 216 -2.75 -6.13 3.24
N HIS A 217 -2.34 -7.39 3.32
CA HIS A 217 -1.90 -8.19 2.17
C HIS A 217 -0.85 -7.44 1.34
N VAL A 218 0.30 -7.20 1.97
CA VAL A 218 1.42 -6.46 1.37
C VAL A 218 2.58 -7.40 1.08
N TRP A 219 3.11 -7.35 -0.14
CA TRP A 219 4.32 -8.07 -0.53
C TRP A 219 5.39 -7.10 -1.01
N ILE A 220 6.53 -7.08 -0.33
CA ILE A 220 7.70 -6.30 -0.71
C ILE A 220 8.82 -7.28 -1.03
N ASP A 221 9.25 -7.29 -2.29
CA ASP A 221 10.10 -8.33 -2.85
C ASP A 221 11.23 -7.76 -3.71
N HIS A 222 12.42 -8.35 -3.60
CA HIS A 222 13.60 -7.91 -4.35
C HIS A 222 13.82 -6.39 -4.30
N CYS A 223 13.67 -5.78 -3.13
CA CYS A 223 13.97 -4.36 -2.94
C CYS A 223 15.30 -4.16 -2.19
N THR A 224 16.01 -3.11 -2.55
CA THR A 224 17.24 -2.68 -1.86
C THR A 224 16.93 -1.47 -0.99
N PHE A 225 17.27 -1.54 0.29
CA PHE A 225 17.08 -0.48 1.28
C PHE A 225 18.43 0.03 1.76
N VAL A 226 18.70 1.31 1.56
CA VAL A 226 20.00 1.91 1.86
C VAL A 226 19.84 3.14 2.74
N ASP A 227 20.61 3.21 3.82
CA ASP A 227 20.77 4.42 4.62
C ASP A 227 19.46 5.09 5.08
N SER A 228 18.54 4.32 5.63
CA SER A 228 17.29 4.87 6.19
C SER A 228 17.55 5.88 7.30
N GLN A 229 16.65 6.83 7.49
CA GLN A 229 16.74 7.84 8.57
C GLN A 229 16.43 7.20 9.93
N ASP A 230 15.34 6.45 10.03
CA ASP A 230 14.94 5.62 11.17
C ASP A 230 14.93 4.15 10.72
N GLY A 231 13.77 3.50 10.63
CA GLY A 231 13.65 2.14 10.09
C GLY A 231 13.81 2.09 8.57
N ALA A 232 14.26 0.95 8.05
CA ALA A 232 14.23 0.72 6.60
C ALA A 232 12.82 0.25 6.17
N LEU A 233 12.24 -0.69 6.92
CA LEU A 233 10.93 -1.27 6.65
C LEU A 233 10.25 -1.61 7.98
N ASP A 234 9.46 -0.68 8.51
CA ASP A 234 8.72 -0.90 9.73
C ASP A 234 7.28 -1.36 9.44
N SER A 235 6.81 -2.31 10.23
CA SER A 235 5.47 -2.89 10.17
C SER A 235 4.70 -2.53 11.43
N LYS A 236 3.70 -1.65 11.30
CA LYS A 236 2.94 -1.12 12.45
C LYS A 236 1.45 -1.19 12.12
N VAL A 237 0.66 -1.87 12.95
CA VAL A 237 -0.80 -1.98 12.72
C VAL A 237 -1.15 -2.59 11.35
N CYS A 238 -0.20 -3.25 10.67
CA CYS A 238 -0.43 -3.95 9.42
C CYS A 238 -0.85 -5.39 9.68
N ASP A 239 -1.43 -6.05 8.68
CA ASP A 239 -1.69 -7.49 8.77
C ASP A 239 -1.42 -8.19 7.44
N TRP A 240 -1.06 -9.49 7.51
CA TRP A 240 -0.85 -10.34 6.34
C TRP A 240 0.23 -9.78 5.40
N ALA A 241 1.47 -9.61 5.88
CA ALA A 241 2.57 -9.12 5.06
C ALA A 241 3.67 -10.14 4.86
N THR A 242 4.32 -10.08 3.69
CA THR A 242 5.47 -10.91 3.33
C THR A 242 6.56 -10.05 2.73
N TYR A 243 7.79 -10.27 3.20
CA TYR A 243 9.00 -9.56 2.76
C TYR A 243 10.01 -10.59 2.31
N THR A 244 10.35 -10.60 1.00
CA THR A 244 11.21 -11.62 0.40
C THR A 244 12.33 -11.02 -0.43
N PHE A 245 13.48 -11.65 -0.43
CA PHE A 245 14.64 -11.26 -1.23
C PHE A 245 15.02 -9.78 -1.13
N ASN A 246 14.76 -9.11 0.02
CA ASN A 246 15.16 -7.73 0.21
C ASN A 246 16.59 -7.65 0.74
N HIS A 247 17.33 -6.62 0.34
CA HIS A 247 18.67 -6.32 0.81
C HIS A 247 18.68 -5.02 1.60
N PHE A 248 19.08 -5.08 2.85
CA PHE A 248 19.22 -3.94 3.76
C PHE A 248 20.69 -3.69 4.03
N TYR A 249 21.18 -2.47 3.87
CA TYR A 249 22.54 -2.11 4.29
C TYR A 249 22.69 -0.62 4.56
N TYR A 250 23.77 -0.25 5.26
CA TYR A 250 24.08 1.13 5.60
C TYR A 250 25.53 1.45 5.21
N THR A 251 25.73 2.64 4.66
CA THR A 251 27.04 3.15 4.24
C THR A 251 27.66 4.05 5.31
N SER A 252 28.81 4.67 4.99
CA SER A 252 29.45 5.69 5.82
C SER A 252 28.59 6.92 6.11
N ARG A 253 27.53 7.12 5.34
CA ARG A 253 26.54 8.20 5.56
C ARG A 253 25.66 7.99 6.78
N SER A 254 25.59 6.77 7.28
CA SER A 254 24.80 6.44 8.47
C SER A 254 25.62 6.62 9.73
N TYR A 255 25.06 7.34 10.71
CA TYR A 255 25.76 7.73 11.91
C TYR A 255 25.46 6.85 13.12
N SER A 256 24.22 6.80 13.58
CA SER A 256 23.92 6.23 14.90
C SER A 256 22.71 5.31 14.98
N HIS A 257 21.81 5.36 14.03
CA HIS A 257 20.51 4.67 14.10
C HIS A 257 20.31 3.69 12.93
N ALA A 258 21.30 2.84 12.66
CA ALA A 258 21.22 1.83 11.58
C ALA A 258 20.33 0.65 11.98
N TYR A 259 19.02 0.92 12.17
CA TYR A 259 18.00 -0.02 12.59
C TYR A 259 17.08 -0.32 11.40
N THR A 260 16.82 -1.61 11.12
CA THR A 260 16.18 -1.97 9.85
C THR A 260 14.67 -2.16 9.95
N CYS A 261 14.20 -3.16 10.66
CA CYS A 261 12.79 -3.57 10.61
C CYS A 261 12.19 -3.65 12.01
N GLY A 262 11.37 -2.65 12.38
CA GLY A 262 10.57 -2.68 13.60
C GLY A 262 9.17 -3.23 13.30
N CYS A 263 8.73 -4.26 14.02
CA CYS A 263 7.46 -4.93 13.79
C CYS A 263 6.63 -5.00 15.07
N GLY A 264 5.36 -4.62 14.98
CA GLY A 264 4.48 -4.54 16.13
C GLY A 264 4.59 -3.20 16.86
N TRP A 265 4.67 -3.23 18.19
CA TRP A 265 4.61 -2.04 19.07
C TRP A 265 3.37 -1.18 18.94
N ALA A 266 2.34 -1.68 18.30
CA ALA A 266 1.05 -1.15 18.61
C ALA A 266 0.77 -1.41 20.09
N ASP A 267 -0.22 -0.85 20.61
CA ASP A 267 -0.70 -0.91 21.99
C ASP A 267 -1.03 -2.31 22.54
N GLY A 268 -0.50 -3.38 21.94
CA GLY A 268 -0.75 -4.78 22.33
C GLY A 268 -2.14 -5.30 21.94
N THR A 269 -2.85 -4.59 21.09
CA THR A 269 -4.22 -4.94 20.68
C THR A 269 -4.29 -5.75 19.39
N MET A 270 -3.23 -5.79 18.59
CA MET A 270 -3.20 -6.45 17.28
C MET A 270 -2.00 -7.38 17.13
N MET A 271 -2.25 -8.64 16.77
CA MET A 271 -1.22 -9.60 16.36
C MET A 271 -0.95 -9.43 14.85
N LEU A 272 0.27 -9.07 14.49
CA LEU A 272 0.67 -8.93 13.09
C LEU A 272 1.11 -10.29 12.50
N HIS A 273 0.66 -10.63 11.30
CA HIS A 273 1.07 -11.84 10.58
C HIS A 273 2.12 -11.51 9.54
N LEU A 274 3.38 -11.89 9.79
CA LEU A 274 4.53 -11.46 9.00
C LEU A 274 5.38 -12.65 8.54
N THR A 275 5.82 -12.62 7.28
CA THR A 275 6.86 -13.51 6.76
C THR A 275 8.07 -12.69 6.34
N PHE A 276 9.24 -13.02 6.86
CA PHE A 276 10.53 -12.55 6.35
C PHE A 276 11.29 -13.76 5.82
N ALA A 277 11.45 -13.83 4.52
CA ALA A 277 12.11 -14.96 3.88
C ALA A 277 13.13 -14.51 2.85
N ASP A 278 14.25 -15.19 2.81
CA ASP A 278 15.29 -14.95 1.80
C ASP A 278 15.81 -13.49 1.78
N ASN A 279 15.79 -12.78 2.91
CA ASN A 279 16.30 -11.41 3.00
C ASN A 279 17.79 -11.40 3.40
N LEU A 280 18.52 -10.38 2.95
CA LEU A 280 19.91 -10.13 3.28
C LEU A 280 20.02 -8.86 4.12
N TRP A 281 20.49 -8.99 5.37
CA TRP A 281 20.96 -7.88 6.18
C TRP A 281 22.48 -7.75 6.00
N GLY A 282 22.88 -6.76 5.22
CA GLY A 282 24.27 -6.52 4.82
C GLY A 282 25.03 -5.62 5.79
N GLU A 283 26.15 -5.09 5.29
CA GLU A 283 27.08 -4.26 6.06
C GLU A 283 26.38 -3.06 6.70
N GLY A 284 26.78 -2.69 7.90
CA GLY A 284 26.28 -1.53 8.64
C GLY A 284 24.94 -1.73 9.35
N CYS A 285 24.20 -2.82 9.11
CA CYS A 285 22.98 -3.11 9.86
C CYS A 285 23.30 -3.42 11.32
N MET A 286 22.73 -2.66 12.27
CA MET A 286 23.08 -2.76 13.68
C MET A 286 22.04 -3.47 14.54
N ARG A 287 20.74 -3.22 14.30
CA ARG A 287 19.63 -3.73 15.11
C ARG A 287 18.36 -3.89 14.29
N ARG A 288 17.35 -4.56 14.90
CA ARG A 288 16.03 -4.82 14.27
C ARG A 288 16.16 -5.64 12.98
N LEU A 289 16.70 -6.87 13.08
CA LEU A 289 17.00 -7.71 11.92
C LEU A 289 16.12 -9.00 11.80
N PRO A 290 14.75 -8.92 11.88
CA PRO A 290 13.90 -7.85 12.42
C PRO A 290 13.77 -7.86 13.95
N GLN A 291 13.12 -6.86 14.52
CA GLN A 291 12.67 -6.86 15.91
C GLN A 291 11.14 -6.91 15.96
N CYS A 292 10.58 -7.93 16.60
CA CYS A 292 9.16 -8.23 16.64
C CYS A 292 8.60 -8.18 18.07
N GLY A 293 7.43 -7.56 18.23
CA GLY A 293 6.54 -7.62 19.38
C GLY A 293 5.10 -7.73 18.89
N ASP A 294 4.24 -8.49 19.56
CA ASP A 294 2.86 -8.74 19.12
C ASP A 294 2.77 -9.27 17.67
N CYS A 295 3.60 -10.26 17.30
CA CYS A 295 3.68 -10.79 15.95
C CYS A 295 3.53 -12.31 15.89
N TYR A 296 2.83 -12.81 14.87
CA TYR A 296 2.96 -14.18 14.39
C TYR A 296 3.90 -14.16 13.18
N VAL A 297 5.19 -14.48 13.41
CA VAL A 297 6.24 -14.24 12.43
C VAL A 297 6.93 -15.53 12.00
N HIS A 298 7.15 -15.66 10.68
CA HIS A 298 7.97 -16.69 10.08
C HIS A 298 9.28 -16.06 9.54
N LEU A 299 10.41 -16.51 10.05
CA LEU A 299 11.75 -16.05 9.69
C LEU A 299 12.49 -17.23 9.07
N VAL A 300 12.62 -17.29 7.75
CA VAL A 300 13.18 -18.44 7.03
C VAL A 300 14.20 -18.03 5.97
N ASN A 301 15.31 -18.75 5.89
CA ASN A 301 16.37 -18.57 4.90
C ASN A 301 16.96 -17.14 4.81
N ASN A 302 16.87 -16.36 5.88
CA ASN A 302 17.46 -15.04 5.90
C ASN A 302 18.99 -15.11 6.13
N TYR A 303 19.71 -14.20 5.50
CA TYR A 303 21.16 -14.07 5.63
C TYR A 303 21.54 -12.80 6.40
N HIS A 304 22.12 -12.98 7.57
CA HIS A 304 22.69 -11.89 8.37
C HIS A 304 24.18 -11.79 8.07
N ASN A 305 24.57 -10.85 7.21
CA ASN A 305 25.97 -10.57 6.82
C ASN A 305 26.40 -9.18 7.33
N CYS A 306 26.24 -8.96 8.62
CA CYS A 306 26.47 -7.67 9.28
C CYS A 306 27.40 -7.86 10.52
N PRO A 307 28.65 -8.28 10.35
CA PRO A 307 29.58 -8.48 11.47
C PRO A 307 29.75 -7.19 12.27
N GLY A 308 29.77 -7.31 13.60
CA GLY A 308 29.85 -6.15 14.50
C GLY A 308 28.51 -5.47 14.80
N ASN A 309 27.38 -6.02 14.33
CA ASN A 309 26.04 -5.56 14.73
C ASN A 309 25.86 -5.60 16.27
N SER A 310 24.92 -4.86 16.81
CA SER A 310 24.60 -4.89 18.24
C SER A 310 23.78 -6.13 18.61
N VAL A 311 22.75 -6.44 17.81
CA VAL A 311 21.84 -7.56 18.02
C VAL A 311 21.15 -7.92 16.70
N GLY A 312 20.91 -9.21 16.48
CA GLY A 312 20.24 -9.73 15.29
C GLY A 312 18.70 -9.67 15.37
N MET A 313 18.07 -10.80 15.03
CA MET A 313 16.63 -10.99 15.20
C MET A 313 16.26 -10.88 16.68
N THR A 314 15.20 -10.14 16.97
CA THR A 314 14.73 -9.96 18.35
C THR A 314 13.24 -10.30 18.42
N ILE A 315 12.91 -11.33 19.21
CA ILE A 315 11.53 -11.80 19.38
C ILE A 315 11.10 -11.48 20.81
N ASN A 316 10.19 -10.55 20.97
CA ASN A 316 9.75 -10.02 22.26
C ASN A 316 8.34 -10.50 22.66
N ASP A 317 7.69 -9.72 23.52
CA ASP A 317 6.38 -10.04 24.10
C ASP A 317 5.35 -10.48 23.07
N ASN A 318 4.52 -11.45 23.47
CA ASN A 318 3.36 -11.96 22.74
C ASN A 318 3.64 -12.50 21.31
N CYS A 319 4.90 -12.75 20.97
CA CYS A 319 5.21 -13.28 19.65
C CYS A 319 5.04 -14.79 19.55
N LYS A 320 4.52 -15.25 18.40
CA LYS A 320 4.62 -16.62 17.94
C LYS A 320 5.61 -16.62 16.75
N ALA A 321 6.82 -17.19 16.92
CA ALA A 321 7.87 -17.13 15.92
C ALA A 321 8.33 -18.51 15.48
N LEU A 322 8.32 -18.77 14.16
CA LEU A 322 9.03 -19.87 13.54
C LEU A 322 10.32 -19.31 12.92
N VAL A 323 11.49 -19.78 13.38
CA VAL A 323 12.81 -19.27 13.00
C VAL A 323 13.65 -20.42 12.48
N GLU A 324 13.78 -20.53 11.15
CA GLU A 324 14.38 -21.73 10.59
C GLU A 324 15.27 -21.47 9.36
N TYR A 325 16.31 -22.29 9.26
CA TYR A 325 17.27 -22.30 8.16
C TYR A 325 17.90 -20.92 7.84
N ASN A 326 17.95 -20.00 8.81
CA ASN A 326 18.63 -18.73 8.65
C ASN A 326 20.15 -18.89 8.80
N TYR A 327 20.91 -18.02 8.15
CA TYR A 327 22.37 -18.01 8.22
C TYR A 327 22.89 -16.69 8.80
N ALA A 328 23.75 -16.79 9.80
CA ALA A 328 24.51 -15.67 10.35
C ALA A 328 26.00 -15.83 10.00
N ALA A 329 26.59 -14.82 9.36
CA ALA A 329 28.00 -14.79 9.04
C ALA A 329 28.87 -14.73 10.33
N ALA A 330 30.15 -15.09 10.19
CA ALA A 330 31.10 -14.96 11.29
C ALA A 330 31.19 -13.51 11.77
N GLY A 331 31.14 -13.29 13.08
CA GLY A 331 31.18 -11.95 13.69
C GLY A 331 29.83 -11.25 13.82
N VAL A 332 28.76 -11.88 13.40
CA VAL A 332 27.40 -11.41 13.72
C VAL A 332 27.11 -11.70 15.20
N ASN A 333 26.81 -10.65 15.95
CA ASN A 333 26.51 -10.74 17.38
C ASN A 333 25.03 -11.10 17.60
N ALA A 334 24.80 -11.98 18.58
CA ALA A 334 23.46 -12.34 19.05
C ALA A 334 22.43 -12.52 17.90
N PRO A 335 22.62 -13.54 17.01
CA PRO A 335 21.77 -13.70 15.81
C PRO A 335 20.29 -13.82 16.13
N LEU A 336 19.92 -14.45 17.24
CA LEU A 336 18.56 -14.54 17.75
C LEU A 336 18.54 -14.24 19.23
N THR A 337 17.71 -13.27 19.62
CA THR A 337 17.48 -12.88 21.02
C THR A 337 15.98 -12.64 21.25
N GLY A 338 15.65 -12.20 22.45
CA GLY A 338 14.34 -11.71 22.79
C GLY A 338 13.99 -11.95 24.25
N SER A 339 13.02 -11.23 24.73
CA SER A 339 12.55 -11.24 26.13
C SER A 339 11.04 -11.01 26.17
N GLY A 340 10.47 -11.11 27.35
CA GLY A 340 9.08 -10.80 27.60
C GLY A 340 8.18 -12.03 27.79
N SER A 341 6.91 -11.77 28.08
CA SER A 341 5.88 -12.75 28.37
C SER A 341 5.08 -13.14 27.13
N GLY A 342 4.44 -14.31 27.15
CA GLY A 342 3.60 -14.76 26.03
C GLY A 342 4.36 -15.10 24.74
N ARG A 343 5.67 -15.26 24.82
CA ARG A 343 6.55 -15.56 23.69
C ARG A 343 6.65 -17.05 23.44
N TYR A 344 6.41 -17.45 22.18
CA TYR A 344 6.62 -18.81 21.68
C TYR A 344 7.59 -18.76 20.50
N VAL A 345 8.67 -19.55 20.54
CA VAL A 345 9.68 -19.58 19.49
C VAL A 345 10.00 -21.04 19.15
N THR A 346 9.86 -21.41 17.89
CA THR A 346 10.38 -22.65 17.34
C THR A 346 11.61 -22.31 16.50
N ALA A 347 12.80 -22.76 16.92
CA ALA A 347 14.04 -22.53 16.20
C ALA A 347 14.63 -23.86 15.73
N ARG A 348 14.92 -23.97 14.40
CA ARG A 348 15.50 -25.18 13.81
C ARG A 348 16.30 -24.91 12.54
N GLY A 349 17.30 -25.74 12.26
CA GLY A 349 18.05 -25.71 11.00
C GLY A 349 18.93 -24.47 10.77
N ASN A 350 18.99 -23.51 11.69
CA ASN A 350 19.86 -22.33 11.59
C ASN A 350 21.33 -22.72 11.74
N ASN A 351 22.27 -21.96 11.16
CA ASN A 351 23.70 -22.18 11.34
C ASN A 351 24.26 -21.64 12.68
N PHE A 352 23.42 -21.07 13.52
CA PHE A 352 23.75 -20.53 14.84
C PHE A 352 22.93 -21.21 15.94
N THR A 353 23.43 -21.15 17.16
CA THR A 353 22.71 -21.71 18.31
C THR A 353 21.47 -20.85 18.63
N ALA A 354 20.32 -21.49 18.65
CA ALA A 354 19.05 -20.87 19.01
C ALA A 354 18.22 -21.86 19.82
N SER A 355 17.53 -21.38 20.85
CA SER A 355 16.67 -22.20 21.70
C SER A 355 15.20 -21.95 21.39
N SER A 356 14.44 -23.03 21.24
CA SER A 356 12.97 -22.95 21.20
C SER A 356 12.41 -22.57 22.59
N VAL A 357 11.30 -21.86 22.60
CA VAL A 357 10.62 -21.38 23.82
C VAL A 357 9.12 -21.65 23.71
N GLY A 358 8.55 -22.31 24.70
CA GLY A 358 7.12 -22.57 24.76
C GLY A 358 6.63 -23.66 23.81
N THR A 359 5.38 -23.54 23.39
CA THR A 359 4.74 -24.48 22.44
C THR A 359 5.31 -24.33 21.04
N GLU A 360 5.38 -25.41 20.28
CA GLU A 360 5.82 -25.39 18.89
C GLU A 360 4.94 -24.45 18.05
N VAL A 361 5.61 -23.64 17.25
CA VAL A 361 4.99 -22.70 16.31
C VAL A 361 5.12 -23.26 14.89
N THR A 362 4.02 -23.32 14.15
CA THR A 362 3.96 -23.74 12.74
C THR A 362 3.22 -22.71 11.92
N VAL A 363 3.41 -22.69 10.61
CA VAL A 363 2.67 -21.81 9.69
C VAL A 363 1.71 -22.61 8.82
N PRO A 364 0.57 -22.05 8.39
CA PRO A 364 -0.47 -22.83 7.72
C PRO A 364 -0.29 -22.94 6.18
N TYR A 365 0.68 -22.24 5.61
CA TYR A 365 0.94 -22.22 4.17
C TYR A 365 2.10 -23.13 3.78
N GLN A 366 2.14 -23.52 2.49
CA GLN A 366 3.23 -24.30 1.93
C GLN A 366 4.40 -23.39 1.54
N TYR A 367 5.62 -23.84 1.77
CA TYR A 367 6.85 -23.16 1.38
C TYR A 367 7.97 -24.20 1.19
N THR A 368 9.05 -23.79 0.54
CA THR A 368 10.26 -24.59 0.42
C THR A 368 11.41 -23.84 1.07
N ALA A 369 12.04 -24.45 2.07
CA ALA A 369 13.24 -23.90 2.68
C ALA A 369 14.48 -24.60 2.10
N ILE A 370 15.55 -23.85 1.86
CA ILE A 370 16.87 -24.39 1.51
C ILE A 370 17.70 -24.59 2.79
N ALA A 371 18.74 -25.43 2.71
CA ALA A 371 19.64 -25.61 3.86
C ALA A 371 20.35 -24.28 4.20
N ALA A 372 20.50 -23.99 5.49
CA ALA A 372 21.13 -22.73 5.92
C ALA A 372 22.51 -22.49 5.26
N ALA A 373 23.28 -23.56 5.01
CA ALA A 373 24.60 -23.46 4.35
C ALA A 373 24.53 -22.92 2.91
N ASP A 374 23.41 -23.07 2.22
CA ASP A 374 23.23 -22.63 0.83
C ASP A 374 22.70 -21.21 0.73
N VAL A 375 22.15 -20.66 1.83
CA VAL A 375 21.53 -19.32 1.90
C VAL A 375 22.47 -18.20 1.43
N PRO A 376 23.77 -18.14 1.87
CA PRO A 376 24.66 -17.08 1.41
C PRO A 376 24.85 -17.06 -0.11
N ALA A 377 25.06 -18.23 -0.73
CA ALA A 377 25.28 -18.32 -2.17
C ALA A 377 24.01 -17.95 -2.97
N THR A 378 22.84 -18.35 -2.48
CA THR A 378 21.55 -18.01 -3.07
C THR A 378 21.29 -16.50 -3.05
N LEU A 379 21.46 -15.87 -1.88
CA LEU A 379 21.09 -14.46 -1.70
C LEU A 379 22.11 -13.46 -2.24
N THR A 380 23.35 -13.89 -2.49
CA THR A 380 24.39 -13.07 -3.14
C THR A 380 24.62 -13.42 -4.61
N GLY A 381 23.85 -14.37 -5.15
CA GLY A 381 23.90 -14.78 -6.55
C GLY A 381 23.16 -13.83 -7.50
N ALA A 382 23.11 -14.21 -8.76
CA ALA A 382 22.23 -13.57 -9.71
C ALA A 382 20.76 -13.73 -9.25
N GLU A 383 19.95 -12.68 -9.42
CA GLU A 383 18.57 -12.65 -8.87
C GLU A 383 18.53 -12.96 -7.37
N GLY A 384 19.59 -12.67 -6.62
CA GLY A 384 19.62 -12.76 -5.16
C GLY A 384 18.88 -11.60 -4.51
N ALA A 385 19.14 -11.37 -3.20
CA ALA A 385 18.47 -10.30 -2.47
C ALA A 385 18.81 -8.89 -3.01
N GLY A 386 17.80 -8.02 -3.03
CA GLY A 386 17.88 -6.66 -3.56
C GLY A 386 17.20 -6.49 -4.91
N ALA A 387 17.31 -5.32 -5.50
CA ALA A 387 16.75 -4.99 -6.82
C ALA A 387 17.56 -5.66 -7.95
N THR A 388 17.45 -6.98 -8.08
CA THR A 388 18.30 -7.85 -8.91
C THR A 388 17.58 -8.54 -10.06
N LEU A 389 16.24 -8.38 -10.20
CA LEU A 389 15.43 -9.06 -11.23
C LEU A 389 15.62 -8.50 -12.65
N GLY A 390 16.56 -7.57 -12.84
CA GLY A 390 16.90 -7.02 -14.16
C GLY A 390 15.90 -5.97 -14.65
N ASN A 391 15.77 -5.87 -15.99
CA ASN A 391 15.15 -4.73 -16.65
C ASN A 391 13.87 -5.05 -17.42
N ASP A 392 13.42 -6.31 -17.39
CA ASP A 392 12.22 -6.73 -18.12
C ASP A 392 11.01 -6.72 -17.17
N ALA A 393 10.16 -5.71 -17.33
CA ALA A 393 8.93 -5.58 -16.56
C ALA A 393 8.01 -6.81 -16.70
N THR A 394 7.97 -7.43 -17.91
CA THR A 394 7.16 -8.64 -18.15
C THR A 394 7.66 -9.81 -17.31
N TYR A 395 9.00 -9.98 -17.25
CA TYR A 395 9.60 -11.00 -16.40
C TYR A 395 9.32 -10.75 -14.92
N ILE A 396 9.49 -9.52 -14.43
CA ILE A 396 9.25 -9.15 -13.04
C ILE A 396 7.78 -9.40 -12.64
N LEU A 397 6.85 -9.14 -13.54
CA LEU A 397 5.41 -9.33 -13.31
C LEU A 397 4.94 -10.79 -13.51
N SER A 398 5.73 -11.63 -14.20
CA SER A 398 5.30 -12.95 -14.71
C SER A 398 4.83 -13.93 -13.63
N THR A 399 5.33 -13.79 -12.41
CA THR A 399 4.99 -14.67 -11.27
C THR A 399 3.87 -14.12 -10.39
N ILE A 400 3.43 -12.88 -10.62
CA ILE A 400 2.29 -12.30 -9.93
C ILE A 400 1.01 -12.84 -10.60
N PRO A 401 0.06 -13.41 -9.84
CA PRO A 401 -1.19 -13.89 -10.40
C PRO A 401 -1.92 -12.79 -11.18
N THR A 402 -2.25 -13.07 -12.46
CA THR A 402 -3.13 -12.19 -13.23
C THR A 402 -4.57 -12.55 -12.91
N VAL A 403 -5.33 -11.59 -12.46
CA VAL A 403 -6.74 -11.76 -12.11
C VAL A 403 -7.62 -10.95 -13.06
N THR A 404 -8.83 -11.44 -13.28
CA THR A 404 -9.86 -10.61 -13.89
C THR A 404 -10.36 -9.66 -12.82
N ARG A 405 -10.48 -8.38 -13.15
CA ARG A 405 -11.05 -7.40 -12.23
C ARG A 405 -12.44 -7.89 -11.82
N GLN A 406 -12.56 -8.28 -10.56
CA GLN A 406 -13.88 -8.62 -10.06
C GLN A 406 -14.67 -7.33 -9.92
N SER A 407 -15.88 -7.33 -10.43
CA SER A 407 -16.88 -6.33 -10.11
C SER A 407 -17.10 -6.35 -8.60
N GLY A 408 -16.58 -5.36 -7.89
CA GLY A 408 -16.55 -5.31 -6.42
C GLY A 408 -15.26 -4.70 -5.86
N GLY A 409 -14.35 -4.19 -6.71
CA GLY A 409 -13.16 -3.42 -6.35
C GLY A 409 -13.49 -2.11 -5.63
N ASN A 410 -12.73 -1.05 -5.88
CA ASN A 410 -13.01 0.24 -5.23
C ASN A 410 -14.45 0.67 -5.49
N THR A 411 -15.26 0.63 -4.44
CA THR A 411 -16.65 1.06 -4.52
C THR A 411 -16.82 2.53 -4.15
N VAL A 412 -15.80 3.15 -3.56
CA VAL A 412 -15.89 4.53 -3.07
C VAL A 412 -14.63 5.32 -3.44
N TYR A 413 -14.82 6.56 -3.84
CA TYR A 413 -13.79 7.57 -3.99
C TYR A 413 -14.13 8.77 -3.09
N VAL A 414 -13.25 9.08 -2.15
CA VAL A 414 -13.39 10.22 -1.23
C VAL A 414 -12.51 11.36 -1.74
N MET A 415 -13.09 12.54 -1.90
CA MET A 415 -12.38 13.74 -2.34
C MET A 415 -11.34 14.17 -1.30
N THR A 416 -10.15 14.51 -1.74
CA THR A 416 -9.05 15.00 -0.90
C THR A 416 -8.63 16.41 -1.30
N LYS A 417 -7.90 17.11 -0.42
CA LYS A 417 -7.30 18.39 -0.78
C LYS A 417 -6.28 18.17 -1.92
N GLU A 418 -6.33 19.05 -2.91
CA GLU A 418 -5.46 18.95 -4.11
C GLU A 418 -5.66 17.64 -4.90
N ASP A 419 -6.92 17.20 -4.98
CA ASP A 419 -7.29 15.98 -5.67
C ASP A 419 -6.89 16.04 -7.15
N ALA A 420 -6.12 15.04 -7.58
CA ALA A 420 -5.57 14.97 -8.93
C ALA A 420 -6.63 14.77 -10.03
N HIS A 421 -7.84 14.32 -9.66
CA HIS A 421 -8.95 14.08 -10.60
C HIS A 421 -9.78 15.30 -10.91
N ILE A 422 -9.60 16.39 -10.17
CA ILE A 422 -10.34 17.63 -10.41
C ILE A 422 -9.96 18.22 -11.77
N GLY A 423 -10.96 18.44 -12.62
CA GLY A 423 -10.78 18.82 -14.02
C GLY A 423 -10.50 17.65 -14.98
N GLY A 424 -10.56 16.42 -14.48
CA GLY A 424 -10.38 15.17 -15.22
C GLY A 424 -11.44 14.14 -14.84
N SER A 425 -11.05 12.87 -14.68
CA SER A 425 -11.98 11.78 -14.41
C SER A 425 -11.45 10.84 -13.32
N ILE A 426 -12.35 10.37 -12.45
CA ILE A 426 -12.15 9.21 -11.58
C ILE A 426 -12.46 7.97 -12.40
N THR A 427 -11.51 7.04 -12.46
CA THR A 427 -11.65 5.77 -13.17
C THR A 427 -11.38 4.55 -12.28
N GLU A 428 -11.10 4.78 -11.01
CA GLU A 428 -10.73 3.78 -10.00
C GLU A 428 -11.93 3.11 -9.35
N ILE A 429 -13.12 3.63 -9.57
CA ILE A 429 -14.35 3.00 -9.07
C ILE A 429 -14.82 1.97 -10.10
N ASP A 430 -14.95 0.72 -9.68
CA ASP A 430 -15.37 -0.34 -10.58
C ASP A 430 -16.77 -0.13 -11.14
N GLY A 431 -16.87 -0.33 -12.44
CA GLY A 431 -18.15 -0.27 -13.15
C GLY A 431 -18.64 1.13 -13.52
N ILE A 432 -17.89 2.19 -13.12
CA ILE A 432 -18.25 3.57 -13.45
C ILE A 432 -17.02 4.47 -13.65
N THR A 433 -17.09 5.37 -14.62
CA THR A 433 -16.17 6.49 -14.78
C THR A 433 -16.92 7.78 -14.43
N VAL A 434 -16.27 8.67 -13.64
CA VAL A 434 -16.85 9.94 -13.23
C VAL A 434 -16.01 11.08 -13.76
N THR A 435 -16.53 11.88 -14.70
CA THR A 435 -15.85 13.02 -15.30
C THR A 435 -16.37 14.31 -14.70
N PHE A 436 -15.45 15.19 -14.28
CA PHE A 436 -15.76 16.48 -13.66
C PHE A 436 -15.88 17.61 -14.67
N ASP A 437 -16.82 18.49 -14.44
CA ASP A 437 -16.82 19.79 -15.11
C ASP A 437 -15.58 20.60 -14.68
N PRO A 438 -14.87 21.27 -15.59
CA PRO A 438 -13.67 22.07 -15.27
C PRO A 438 -13.90 23.21 -14.26
N SER A 439 -15.15 23.61 -14.00
CA SER A 439 -15.50 24.64 -13.00
C SER A 439 -15.53 24.11 -11.57
N ILE A 440 -15.37 22.80 -11.35
CA ILE A 440 -15.27 22.20 -10.01
C ILE A 440 -13.81 22.29 -9.54
N THR A 441 -13.47 23.37 -8.83
CA THR A 441 -12.06 23.67 -8.51
C THR A 441 -11.79 24.02 -7.05
N ASP A 442 -12.79 24.49 -6.30
CA ASP A 442 -12.58 25.04 -4.96
C ASP A 442 -12.70 23.97 -3.88
N TRP A 443 -11.59 23.61 -3.25
CA TRP A 443 -11.59 22.74 -2.08
C TRP A 443 -12.00 23.49 -0.80
N ARG A 444 -12.80 22.83 0.01
CA ARG A 444 -13.17 23.28 1.36
C ARG A 444 -13.03 22.14 2.34
N SER A 445 -12.21 22.32 3.35
CA SER A 445 -12.16 21.38 4.49
C SER A 445 -13.44 21.46 5.31
N GLY A 446 -13.93 20.33 5.77
CA GLY A 446 -15.17 20.22 6.54
C GLY A 446 -15.06 20.71 7.98
N GLY A 447 -14.91 22.04 8.18
CA GLY A 447 -14.89 22.65 9.51
C GLY A 447 -13.52 22.62 10.19
N THR A 448 -13.27 23.61 11.04
CA THR A 448 -12.08 23.71 11.88
C THR A 448 -12.14 22.67 13.00
N GLY A 449 -11.32 21.64 12.90
CA GLY A 449 -11.19 20.57 13.91
C GLY A 449 -11.16 19.19 13.29
N SER A 450 -10.54 18.26 13.94
CA SER A 450 -10.30 16.86 13.58
C SER A 450 -11.56 15.99 13.36
N ASN A 451 -12.60 16.51 12.74
CA ASN A 451 -13.88 15.86 12.57
C ASN A 451 -14.03 15.36 11.13
N ALA A 452 -13.31 14.29 10.78
CA ALA A 452 -13.79 13.38 9.77
C ALA A 452 -15.22 12.99 10.15
N ARG A 453 -16.16 13.07 9.21
CA ARG A 453 -17.55 12.64 9.43
C ARG A 453 -17.77 11.36 8.67
N THR A 454 -18.12 10.31 9.38
CA THR A 454 -18.52 9.05 8.79
C THR A 454 -19.99 9.12 8.39
N VAL A 455 -20.28 8.87 7.13
CA VAL A 455 -21.65 8.78 6.58
C VAL A 455 -21.75 7.48 5.84
N ASP A 456 -22.61 6.56 6.28
CA ASP A 456 -22.80 5.24 5.68
C ASP A 456 -21.45 4.53 5.41
N ASP A 457 -20.62 4.43 6.46
CA ASP A 457 -19.27 3.85 6.47
C ASP A 457 -18.23 4.55 5.57
N VAL A 458 -18.51 5.76 5.08
CA VAL A 458 -17.57 6.57 4.30
C VAL A 458 -17.05 7.73 5.15
N ASP A 459 -15.75 7.81 5.34
CA ASP A 459 -15.10 8.90 6.07
C ASP A 459 -14.84 10.10 5.17
N LEU A 460 -15.55 11.20 5.43
CA LEU A 460 -15.52 12.42 4.63
C LEU A 460 -14.64 13.48 5.27
N THR A 461 -13.62 13.96 4.57
CA THR A 461 -12.65 14.94 5.09
C THR A 461 -12.86 16.36 4.60
N GLY A 462 -13.58 16.53 3.50
CA GLY A 462 -13.87 17.81 2.87
C GLY A 462 -14.73 17.65 1.63
N TYR A 463 -14.79 18.69 0.81
CA TYR A 463 -15.57 18.67 -0.43
C TYR A 463 -15.04 19.68 -1.45
N TYR A 464 -15.29 19.39 -2.73
CA TYR A 464 -15.12 20.36 -3.82
C TYR A 464 -16.43 21.09 -4.13
N THR A 465 -16.31 22.36 -4.44
CA THR A 465 -17.42 23.18 -4.90
C THR A 465 -17.10 23.82 -6.25
N GLN A 466 -18.10 24.05 -7.05
CA GLN A 466 -17.94 24.76 -8.32
C GLN A 466 -17.81 26.27 -8.13
N SER A 467 -17.16 26.94 -9.07
CA SER A 467 -17.01 28.41 -9.07
C SER A 467 -18.26 29.12 -9.60
N ASP A 468 -19.04 28.52 -10.52
CA ASP A 468 -20.23 29.11 -11.12
C ASP A 468 -21.52 28.76 -10.35
N GLN A 469 -22.34 29.81 -10.10
CA GLN A 469 -23.62 29.68 -9.36
C GLN A 469 -24.81 29.34 -10.23
N ASN A 470 -24.77 29.56 -11.56
CA ASN A 470 -25.97 29.70 -12.34
C ASN A 470 -26.46 28.41 -13.00
N ASN A 471 -25.63 27.42 -13.29
CA ASN A 471 -26.03 26.22 -14.03
C ASN A 471 -25.57 24.88 -13.43
N GLY A 472 -25.17 24.85 -12.16
CA GLY A 472 -24.71 23.62 -11.48
C GLY A 472 -23.75 22.83 -12.35
N ALA A 473 -22.45 22.96 -12.14
CA ALA A 473 -21.46 22.20 -12.90
C ALA A 473 -21.78 20.70 -12.83
N PRO A 474 -22.00 20.03 -13.95
CA PRO A 474 -22.35 18.62 -13.95
C PRO A 474 -21.14 17.74 -13.70
N ILE A 475 -21.40 16.56 -13.12
CA ILE A 475 -20.53 15.41 -13.31
C ILE A 475 -21.19 14.50 -14.36
N ILE A 476 -20.34 13.91 -15.20
CA ILE A 476 -20.75 12.90 -16.18
C ILE A 476 -20.36 11.54 -15.62
N LEU A 477 -21.28 10.61 -15.66
CA LEU A 477 -21.15 9.28 -15.09
C LEU A 477 -21.33 8.27 -16.23
N GLU A 478 -20.30 7.50 -16.55
CA GLU A 478 -20.32 6.48 -17.60
C GLU A 478 -20.20 5.11 -16.95
N THR A 479 -21.26 4.31 -17.04
CA THR A 479 -21.31 2.98 -16.42
C THR A 479 -20.91 1.91 -17.42
N THR A 480 -20.07 0.97 -16.99
CA THR A 480 -19.81 -0.29 -17.72
C THR A 480 -20.64 -1.45 -17.16
N GLN A 481 -21.12 -1.32 -15.93
CA GLN A 481 -21.97 -2.30 -15.24
C GLN A 481 -23.17 -1.62 -14.61
N ALA A 482 -24.25 -2.35 -14.40
CA ALA A 482 -25.37 -1.86 -13.58
C ALA A 482 -24.95 -1.79 -12.12
N GLY A 483 -25.55 -0.88 -11.35
CA GLY A 483 -25.19 -0.77 -9.93
C GLY A 483 -25.92 0.33 -9.19
N THR A 484 -25.52 0.52 -7.92
CA THR A 484 -26.04 1.53 -7.02
C THR A 484 -25.01 2.64 -6.83
N LEU A 485 -25.35 3.86 -7.20
CA LEU A 485 -24.56 5.07 -7.04
C LEU A 485 -24.99 5.82 -5.79
N SER A 486 -24.05 6.21 -4.93
CA SER A 486 -24.26 7.18 -3.85
C SER A 486 -23.38 8.40 -4.09
N ILE A 487 -23.98 9.59 -4.14
CA ILE A 487 -23.28 10.88 -4.26
C ILE A 487 -23.34 11.58 -2.90
N PHE A 488 -22.19 11.75 -2.24
CA PHE A 488 -22.09 12.35 -0.91
C PHE A 488 -21.82 13.86 -1.00
N PHE A 489 -22.51 14.64 -0.19
CA PHE A 489 -22.41 16.10 -0.17
C PHE A 489 -21.74 16.61 1.09
N GLY A 490 -20.79 17.54 0.95
CA GLY A 490 -20.20 18.28 2.07
C GLY A 490 -21.02 19.49 2.53
N GLY A 491 -22.10 19.82 1.87
CA GLY A 491 -23.02 20.93 2.23
C GLY A 491 -24.46 20.62 1.90
N GLY A 492 -25.38 21.19 2.66
CA GLY A 492 -26.80 20.97 2.51
C GLY A 492 -27.37 21.49 1.17
N ILE A 493 -28.49 20.90 0.76
CA ILE A 493 -29.28 21.30 -0.42
C ILE A 493 -30.65 21.79 0.07
N SER A 494 -30.93 23.07 -0.14
CA SER A 494 -32.21 23.66 0.32
C SER A 494 -33.40 23.30 -0.57
N THR A 495 -34.59 23.34 -0.01
CA THR A 495 -35.87 23.11 -0.70
C THR A 495 -36.10 23.98 -1.93
N GLY A 496 -35.36 25.07 -2.10
CA GLY A 496 -35.40 25.93 -3.26
C GLY A 496 -34.65 25.42 -4.50
N LYS A 497 -33.87 24.34 -4.37
CA LYS A 497 -32.91 23.86 -5.38
C LYS A 497 -33.38 22.56 -6.02
N SER A 498 -33.24 22.44 -7.34
CA SER A 498 -33.58 21.21 -8.05
C SER A 498 -32.40 20.24 -8.09
N ILE A 499 -32.68 18.95 -7.97
CA ILE A 499 -31.69 17.87 -8.10
C ILE A 499 -31.96 17.19 -9.44
N ASN A 500 -30.91 17.03 -10.24
CA ASN A 500 -31.03 16.53 -11.59
C ASN A 500 -30.09 15.31 -11.78
N MET A 501 -30.65 14.21 -12.21
CA MET A 501 -29.96 13.04 -12.72
C MET A 501 -30.65 12.59 -13.99
N LYS A 502 -29.94 12.59 -15.11
CA LYS A 502 -30.54 12.29 -16.43
C LYS A 502 -29.68 11.33 -17.24
N GLU A 503 -30.32 10.41 -17.95
CA GLU A 503 -29.79 9.70 -19.09
C GLU A 503 -30.41 10.34 -20.37
N GLY A 504 -29.65 11.13 -21.11
CA GLY A 504 -30.19 11.97 -22.18
C GLY A 504 -31.30 12.90 -21.65
N GLU A 505 -32.53 12.74 -22.14
CA GLU A 505 -33.69 13.49 -21.66
C GLU A 505 -34.45 12.76 -20.53
N ASN A 506 -34.15 11.50 -20.26
CA ASN A 506 -34.84 10.71 -19.26
C ASN A 506 -34.33 11.04 -17.85
N GLY A 507 -35.20 11.54 -16.99
CA GLY A 507 -34.87 11.83 -15.59
C GLY A 507 -34.97 10.60 -14.70
N LEU A 508 -33.98 10.41 -13.82
CA LEU A 508 -33.98 9.37 -12.80
C LEU A 508 -34.50 9.91 -11.47
N THR A 509 -35.10 9.03 -10.67
CA THR A 509 -35.45 9.33 -9.29
C THR A 509 -34.34 8.87 -8.36
N GLY A 510 -33.86 9.76 -7.51
CA GLY A 510 -32.90 9.46 -6.45
C GLY A 510 -33.55 9.39 -5.08
N LYS A 511 -32.88 8.75 -4.12
CA LYS A 511 -33.34 8.60 -2.75
C LYS A 511 -32.35 9.22 -1.78
N VAL A 512 -32.79 10.13 -0.93
CA VAL A 512 -31.94 10.74 0.11
C VAL A 512 -31.63 9.71 1.20
N LEU A 513 -30.36 9.55 1.54
CA LEU A 513 -29.89 8.52 2.47
C LEU A 513 -30.53 8.67 3.86
N SER A 514 -30.47 9.87 4.45
CA SER A 514 -30.94 10.09 5.84
C SER A 514 -32.45 10.08 6.00
N SER A 515 -33.21 10.55 4.99
CA SER A 515 -34.65 10.74 5.10
C SER A 515 -35.48 9.70 4.34
N ASN A 516 -34.85 8.92 3.46
CA ASN A 516 -35.52 8.05 2.49
C ASN A 516 -36.48 8.79 1.51
N GLU A 517 -36.41 10.12 1.41
CA GLU A 517 -37.20 10.90 0.48
C GLU A 517 -36.79 10.58 -0.96
N GLU A 518 -37.78 10.29 -1.82
CA GLU A 518 -37.59 10.10 -3.25
C GLU A 518 -37.71 11.44 -3.98
N ILE A 519 -36.70 11.77 -4.79
CA ILE A 519 -36.64 13.02 -5.56
C ILE A 519 -36.50 12.70 -7.04
N ALA A 520 -37.54 12.98 -7.82
CA ALA A 520 -37.49 12.87 -9.26
C ALA A 520 -36.55 13.93 -9.85
N SER A 521 -35.87 13.60 -10.95
CA SER A 521 -34.95 14.53 -11.64
C SER A 521 -35.68 15.84 -12.01
N GLY A 522 -35.04 16.96 -11.70
CA GLY A 522 -35.59 18.29 -11.89
C GLY A 522 -36.50 18.78 -10.74
N SER A 523 -36.83 17.91 -9.81
CA SER A 523 -37.65 18.25 -8.64
C SER A 523 -36.81 18.83 -7.50
N LYS A 524 -37.50 19.46 -6.55
CA LYS A 524 -36.92 20.04 -5.33
C LYS A 524 -37.23 19.12 -4.16
N PRO A 525 -36.33 18.99 -3.18
CA PRO A 525 -36.61 18.23 -1.97
C PRO A 525 -37.75 18.91 -1.18
N SER A 526 -38.58 18.12 -0.51
CA SER A 526 -39.67 18.62 0.33
C SER A 526 -39.15 19.27 1.64
N LYS A 527 -37.98 18.87 2.07
CA LYS A 527 -37.24 19.43 3.21
C LYS A 527 -35.79 19.64 2.79
N ASP A 528 -35.10 20.56 3.49
CA ASP A 528 -33.68 20.76 3.26
C ASP A 528 -32.92 19.46 3.53
N ILE A 529 -32.07 19.06 2.58
CA ILE A 529 -31.11 17.94 2.77
C ILE A 529 -29.97 18.49 3.58
N SER A 530 -29.62 17.82 4.67
CA SER A 530 -28.56 18.24 5.58
C SER A 530 -27.17 18.19 4.91
N ALA A 531 -26.23 18.96 5.43
CA ALA A 531 -24.83 18.77 5.09
C ALA A 531 -24.37 17.37 5.52
N TRP A 532 -23.46 16.81 4.76
CA TRP A 532 -22.93 15.47 5.00
C TRP A 532 -23.99 14.37 4.89
N ASP A 533 -24.74 14.40 3.81
CA ASP A 533 -25.72 13.40 3.42
C ASP A 533 -25.41 12.88 2.02
N ALA A 534 -26.19 11.92 1.53
CA ALA A 534 -26.02 11.38 0.18
C ALA A 534 -27.37 11.22 -0.54
N ILE A 535 -27.29 11.19 -1.88
CA ILE A 535 -28.42 10.75 -2.73
C ILE A 535 -28.01 9.48 -3.45
N ILE A 536 -28.90 8.49 -3.43
CA ILE A 536 -28.69 7.15 -3.97
C ILE A 536 -29.49 7.00 -5.26
N TYR A 537 -28.86 6.45 -6.30
CA TYR A 537 -29.48 6.13 -7.59
C TYR A 537 -29.16 4.67 -7.97
N THR A 538 -30.11 4.04 -8.69
CA THR A 538 -29.84 2.78 -9.39
C THR A 538 -29.57 3.10 -10.85
N LEU A 539 -28.42 2.65 -11.37
CA LEU A 539 -27.97 2.91 -12.74
C LEU A 539 -27.90 1.62 -13.55
N GLU A 540 -28.18 1.70 -14.84
CA GLU A 540 -28.04 0.58 -15.78
C GLU A 540 -26.60 0.49 -16.33
N ALA A 541 -26.22 -0.66 -16.85
CA ALA A 541 -24.94 -0.87 -17.52
C ALA A 541 -24.86 -0.18 -18.89
N ASN A 542 -23.65 0.24 -19.28
CA ASN A 542 -23.35 0.84 -20.58
C ASN A 542 -24.19 2.09 -20.89
N LYS A 543 -24.34 2.94 -19.89
CA LYS A 543 -25.09 4.19 -19.97
C LYS A 543 -24.26 5.39 -19.57
N THR A 544 -24.66 6.57 -20.08
CA THR A 544 -24.08 7.86 -19.67
C THR A 544 -25.14 8.68 -18.97
N TYR A 545 -24.83 9.15 -17.77
CA TYR A 545 -25.70 9.98 -16.95
C TYR A 545 -25.05 11.33 -16.67
N LYS A 546 -25.90 12.32 -16.41
CA LYS A 546 -25.49 13.67 -16.04
C LYS A 546 -26.15 14.05 -14.72
N PHE A 547 -25.31 14.32 -13.68
CA PHE A 547 -25.80 14.78 -12.38
C PHE A 547 -25.41 16.22 -12.11
N TYR A 548 -26.32 17.04 -11.59
CA TYR A 548 -26.04 18.39 -11.08
C TYR A 548 -27.17 18.88 -10.16
N VAL A 549 -26.85 19.89 -9.33
CA VAL A 549 -27.84 20.60 -8.52
C VAL A 549 -28.09 21.98 -9.13
N GLY A 550 -29.34 22.25 -9.56
CA GLY A 550 -29.68 23.50 -10.26
C GLY A 550 -29.80 24.70 -9.32
N GLY A 551 -29.33 25.85 -9.79
CA GLY A 551 -29.48 27.13 -9.12
C GLY A 551 -28.66 27.31 -7.84
N THR A 552 -27.59 26.54 -7.64
CA THR A 552 -26.68 26.70 -6.50
C THR A 552 -25.30 26.11 -6.79
N LYS A 553 -24.31 26.55 -6.03
CA LYS A 553 -23.05 25.82 -5.86
C LYS A 553 -23.34 24.55 -5.05
N TRP A 554 -23.09 23.39 -5.59
CA TRP A 554 -23.21 22.16 -4.85
C TRP A 554 -21.81 21.63 -4.45
N ARG A 555 -21.75 20.72 -3.51
CA ARG A 555 -20.51 20.39 -2.77
C ARG A 555 -20.32 18.90 -2.74
N LEU A 556 -19.42 18.39 -3.58
CA LEU A 556 -19.11 16.96 -3.70
C LEU A 556 -18.05 16.55 -2.69
N ALA A 557 -18.37 15.56 -1.87
CA ALA A 557 -17.45 15.02 -0.86
C ALA A 557 -16.93 13.64 -1.20
N ALA A 558 -17.77 12.76 -1.75
CA ALA A 558 -17.38 11.42 -2.20
C ALA A 558 -18.38 10.86 -3.21
N ILE A 559 -17.97 9.85 -3.93
CA ILE A 559 -18.81 9.03 -4.81
C ILE A 559 -18.59 7.57 -4.44
N ARG A 560 -19.69 6.82 -4.22
CA ARG A 560 -19.64 5.37 -4.06
C ARG A 560 -20.48 4.73 -5.16
N TYR A 561 -19.95 3.74 -5.82
CA TYR A 561 -20.64 2.91 -6.80
C TYR A 561 -20.45 1.44 -6.47
N VAL A 562 -21.54 0.77 -6.16
CA VAL A 562 -21.54 -0.68 -5.93
C VAL A 562 -22.13 -1.31 -7.19
N SER A 563 -21.25 -1.82 -8.05
CA SER A 563 -21.66 -2.52 -9.26
C SER A 563 -22.38 -3.83 -8.89
N ASP A 564 -23.40 -4.18 -9.66
CA ASP A 564 -24.05 -5.48 -9.61
C ASP A 564 -23.48 -6.38 -10.72
N PRO A 565 -22.44 -7.17 -10.44
CA PRO A 565 -21.81 -8.01 -11.45
C PRO A 565 -22.69 -9.16 -11.91
N SER A 566 -23.72 -9.49 -11.13
CA SER A 566 -24.58 -10.61 -11.43
C SER A 566 -25.57 -10.30 -12.57
N GLY A 567 -25.78 -9.02 -12.91
CA GLY A 567 -26.86 -8.58 -13.79
C GLY A 567 -28.22 -9.08 -13.30
N VAL A 568 -28.35 -9.32 -11.98
CA VAL A 568 -29.55 -9.86 -11.36
C VAL A 568 -30.44 -8.69 -10.99
N SER A 569 -31.47 -8.44 -11.76
CA SER A 569 -32.55 -7.55 -11.35
C SER A 569 -33.46 -8.24 -10.32
N THR A 570 -33.78 -7.55 -9.23
CA THR A 570 -34.81 -8.04 -8.29
C THR A 570 -36.20 -7.69 -8.83
N LEU A 571 -37.03 -8.70 -9.05
CA LEU A 571 -38.43 -8.51 -9.37
C LEU A 571 -39.28 -8.92 -8.16
N GLN A 572 -40.27 -8.09 -7.82
CA GLN A 572 -41.35 -8.50 -6.90
C GLN A 572 -42.25 -9.50 -7.63
N SER A 573 -42.81 -10.46 -6.89
CA SER A 573 -43.62 -11.54 -7.46
C SER A 573 -44.83 -11.04 -8.28
N ASP A 574 -45.30 -9.85 -7.96
CA ASP A 574 -46.49 -9.25 -8.61
C ASP A 574 -46.17 -8.56 -9.95
N ALA A 575 -44.87 -8.42 -10.30
CA ALA A 575 -44.43 -7.73 -11.51
C ALA A 575 -44.05 -8.65 -12.66
N LEU A 576 -44.31 -9.96 -12.57
CA LEU A 576 -44.03 -10.90 -13.65
C LEU A 576 -45.00 -10.70 -14.84
N PRO A 577 -44.47 -10.46 -16.06
CA PRO A 577 -45.32 -10.46 -17.25
C PRO A 577 -46.01 -11.82 -17.40
N HIS A 578 -47.29 -11.85 -17.60
CA HIS A 578 -48.08 -13.08 -17.77
C HIS A 578 -47.59 -14.03 -18.88
N SER A 579 -46.64 -13.60 -19.72
CA SER A 579 -46.06 -14.37 -20.83
C SER A 579 -44.57 -14.72 -20.65
N ALA A 580 -43.96 -14.38 -19.51
CA ALA A 580 -42.52 -14.62 -19.32
C ALA A 580 -42.21 -16.11 -19.12
N THR A 581 -41.28 -16.63 -19.90
CA THR A 581 -40.74 -17.98 -19.66
C THR A 581 -39.61 -17.89 -18.63
N ILE A 582 -39.76 -18.61 -17.53
CA ILE A 582 -38.86 -18.61 -16.39
C ILE A 582 -38.03 -19.90 -16.43
N TYR A 583 -36.73 -19.77 -16.27
CA TYR A 583 -35.81 -20.90 -16.18
C TYR A 583 -35.02 -20.84 -14.86
N ASN A 584 -34.69 -22.01 -14.27
CA ASN A 584 -33.71 -22.08 -13.19
C ASN A 584 -32.29 -21.91 -13.75
N LEU A 585 -31.28 -21.88 -12.86
CA LEU A 585 -29.87 -21.74 -13.26
C LEU A 585 -29.33 -22.94 -14.06
N GLN A 586 -30.02 -24.08 -14.05
CA GLN A 586 -29.71 -25.29 -14.82
C GLN A 586 -30.37 -25.24 -16.21
N GLY A 587 -31.08 -24.17 -16.57
CA GLY A 587 -31.76 -24.02 -17.86
C GLY A 587 -33.10 -24.75 -17.96
N GLN A 588 -33.65 -25.27 -16.87
CA GLN A 588 -34.96 -25.94 -16.85
C GLN A 588 -36.08 -24.92 -16.67
N LYS A 589 -37.17 -25.09 -17.43
CA LYS A 589 -38.34 -24.21 -17.32
C LYS A 589 -39.04 -24.41 -15.98
N VAL A 590 -39.33 -23.30 -15.29
CA VAL A 590 -40.00 -23.27 -13.98
C VAL A 590 -41.37 -22.64 -14.12
N ALA A 591 -42.40 -23.38 -13.70
CA ALA A 591 -43.78 -22.90 -13.77
C ALA A 591 -44.14 -21.93 -12.63
N THR A 592 -43.55 -22.15 -11.45
CA THR A 592 -43.80 -21.32 -10.26
C THR A 592 -42.48 -21.02 -9.56
N PRO A 593 -41.91 -19.81 -9.71
CA PRO A 593 -40.67 -19.44 -9.02
C PRO A 593 -40.96 -19.25 -7.52
N GLN A 594 -40.00 -19.64 -6.69
CA GLN A 594 -40.08 -19.49 -5.23
C GLN A 594 -39.44 -18.16 -4.80
N GLN A 595 -39.99 -17.56 -3.77
CA GLN A 595 -39.42 -16.36 -3.12
C GLN A 595 -37.98 -16.63 -2.65
N GLY A 596 -37.09 -15.70 -2.94
CA GLY A 596 -35.65 -15.84 -2.65
C GLY A 596 -34.86 -16.68 -3.66
N GLY A 597 -35.53 -17.33 -4.63
CA GLY A 597 -34.86 -18.11 -5.68
C GLY A 597 -34.30 -17.23 -6.80
N ILE A 598 -33.20 -17.67 -7.42
CA ILE A 598 -32.59 -17.02 -8.59
C ILE A 598 -33.04 -17.74 -9.87
N TYR A 599 -33.55 -16.99 -10.83
CA TYR A 599 -34.11 -17.48 -12.09
C TYR A 599 -33.59 -16.69 -13.30
N ILE A 600 -33.74 -17.24 -14.49
CA ILE A 600 -33.49 -16.55 -15.76
C ILE A 600 -34.85 -16.22 -16.39
N ILE A 601 -35.13 -14.94 -16.53
CA ILE A 601 -36.38 -14.42 -17.14
C ILE A 601 -35.98 -13.48 -18.27
N ASN A 602 -36.44 -13.73 -19.48
CA ASN A 602 -36.10 -12.93 -20.67
C ASN A 602 -34.56 -12.71 -20.81
N HIS A 603 -33.77 -13.78 -20.64
CA HIS A 603 -32.31 -13.81 -20.69
C HIS A 603 -31.59 -13.02 -19.57
N LYS A 604 -32.28 -12.57 -18.54
CA LYS A 604 -31.69 -11.88 -17.38
C LYS A 604 -31.81 -12.73 -16.12
N LYS A 605 -30.81 -12.69 -15.26
CA LYS A 605 -30.87 -13.28 -13.91
C LYS A 605 -31.74 -12.41 -13.01
N VAL A 606 -32.64 -13.02 -12.26
CA VAL A 606 -33.62 -12.34 -11.42
C VAL A 606 -33.73 -13.06 -10.08
N ILE A 607 -33.76 -12.30 -8.98
CA ILE A 607 -34.15 -12.81 -7.66
C ILE A 607 -35.61 -12.51 -7.44
N MET A 608 -36.38 -13.53 -7.10
CA MET A 608 -37.80 -13.38 -6.72
C MET A 608 -37.90 -12.93 -5.28
N LYS A 609 -38.42 -11.77 -5.01
CA LYS A 609 -38.71 -11.24 -3.66
C LYS A 609 -40.10 -11.66 -3.18
#